data_7dad933e7209ce401ff6141645b51392
#
_entry.id   7dad933e7209ce401ff6141645b51392
#
_cell.length_a   1.000
_cell.length_b   1.000
_cell.length_c   1.000
_cell.angle_alpha   90.00
_cell.angle_beta   90.00
_cell.angle_gamma   90.00
#
_symmetry.space_group_name_H-M   'P 1'
#
loop_
_entity.id
_entity.type
_entity.pdbx_description
1 polymer ?
#
loop_
_entity_poly.entity_id
_entity_poly.type
_entity_poly.pdbx_seq_one_letter_code
_entity_poly.pdbx_strand_id
1 'polypeptide(L)'
;MDKRIKTLILDIRSNERITTFDEATTKQAIILRLLSELGWQIFDTEEIRPEYSVFNKRVDYALRINNINKVFLEVKKVTEDIERHQNQLLDYSFQEGVKLAVLTNGVSWWFYLPLNEGSWEQRKYFAIDIAQQDPEDTAKRFIDFLSRDNVATEG
;
A
#
# COMPACT_ATOMS: atom_id res chain seq x y z
N MET A 1 9.20 0.18 16.26
CA MET A 1 8.61 0.22 14.90
C MET A 1 9.35 1.17 13.98
N ASP A 2 9.54 2.42 14.36
CA ASP A 2 10.20 3.43 13.51
C ASP A 2 11.58 3.00 13.00
N LYS A 3 12.40 2.45 13.87
CA LYS A 3 13.78 2.04 13.52
C LYS A 3 13.81 0.94 12.48
N ARG A 4 12.91 -0.03 12.58
CA ARG A 4 12.85 -1.16 11.65
C ARG A 4 12.37 -0.71 10.27
N ILE A 5 11.39 0.18 10.24
CA ILE A 5 10.90 0.72 8.97
C ILE A 5 11.97 1.60 8.33
N LYS A 6 12.66 2.42 9.10
CA LYS A 6 13.79 3.21 8.59
C LYS A 6 14.86 2.32 7.99
N THR A 7 15.23 1.24 8.70
CA THR A 7 16.22 0.27 8.19
C THR A 7 15.75 -0.35 6.89
N LEU A 8 14.49 -0.74 6.80
CA LEU A 8 13.92 -1.30 5.57
C LEU A 8 13.97 -0.28 4.42
N ILE A 9 13.64 0.97 4.69
CA ILE A 9 13.71 2.04 3.68
C ILE A 9 15.13 2.18 3.14
N LEU A 10 16.13 2.17 4.03
CA LEU A 10 17.53 2.27 3.63
C LEU A 10 17.96 1.04 2.83
N ASP A 11 17.51 -0.15 3.21
CA ASP A 11 17.77 -1.38 2.45
C ASP A 11 17.20 -1.30 1.04
N ILE A 12 15.98 -0.81 0.91
CA ILE A 12 15.35 -0.65 -0.41
C ILE A 12 16.13 0.34 -1.27
N ARG A 13 16.55 1.46 -0.69
CA ARG A 13 17.34 2.47 -1.41
C ARG A 13 18.65 1.91 -1.95
N SER A 14 19.30 1.06 -1.18
CA SER A 14 20.62 0.51 -1.53
C SER A 14 20.55 -0.74 -2.38
N ASN A 15 19.35 -1.26 -2.65
CA ASN A 15 19.18 -2.50 -3.40
C ASN A 15 19.26 -2.22 -4.91
N GLU A 16 20.40 -2.55 -5.52
CA GLU A 16 20.63 -2.33 -6.94
C GLU A 16 19.78 -3.21 -7.85
N ARG A 17 19.20 -4.29 -7.31
CA ARG A 17 18.38 -5.21 -8.09
C ARG A 17 16.92 -4.82 -8.18
N ILE A 18 16.53 -3.78 -7.47
CA ILE A 18 15.08 -3.46 -7.31
C ILE A 18 14.38 -3.23 -8.66
N THR A 19 15.11 -2.66 -9.63
CA THR A 19 14.56 -2.41 -10.96
C THR A 19 14.33 -3.69 -11.77
N THR A 20 14.87 -4.82 -11.32
CA THR A 20 14.68 -6.12 -11.99
C THR A 20 13.49 -6.89 -11.41
N PHE A 21 12.87 -6.39 -10.34
CA PHE A 21 11.77 -7.10 -9.67
C PHE A 21 10.51 -7.07 -10.53
N ASP A 22 9.91 -8.24 -10.72
CA ASP A 22 8.56 -8.34 -11.25
C ASP A 22 7.54 -8.06 -10.14
N GLU A 23 6.25 -8.12 -10.46
CA GLU A 23 5.21 -7.85 -9.46
C GLU A 23 5.27 -8.83 -8.29
N ALA A 24 5.45 -10.11 -8.56
CA ALA A 24 5.50 -11.12 -7.49
C ALA A 24 6.69 -10.89 -6.57
N THR A 25 7.85 -10.58 -7.12
CA THR A 25 9.04 -10.29 -6.33
C THR A 25 8.88 -8.99 -5.53
N THR A 26 8.29 -7.96 -6.12
CA THR A 26 7.98 -6.70 -5.43
C THR A 26 7.06 -6.95 -4.24
N LYS A 27 6.01 -7.73 -4.42
CA LYS A 27 5.10 -8.09 -3.33
C LYS A 27 5.84 -8.78 -2.18
N GLN A 28 6.64 -9.78 -2.49
CA GLN A 28 7.34 -10.57 -1.49
C GLN A 28 8.45 -9.79 -0.80
N ALA A 29 9.29 -9.13 -1.56
CA ALA A 29 10.53 -8.53 -1.04
C ALA A 29 10.32 -7.15 -0.42
N ILE A 30 9.30 -6.41 -0.85
CA ILE A 30 9.07 -5.04 -0.39
C ILE A 30 7.74 -4.91 0.35
N ILE A 31 6.64 -5.25 -0.29
CA ILE A 31 5.31 -4.95 0.21
C ILE A 31 5.03 -5.70 1.51
N LEU A 32 5.18 -7.02 1.49
CA LEU A 32 4.87 -7.83 2.68
C LEU A 32 5.85 -7.55 3.82
N ARG A 33 7.11 -7.25 3.51
CA ARG A 33 8.08 -6.86 4.54
C ARG A 33 7.64 -5.58 5.24
N LEU A 34 7.24 -4.57 4.46
CA LEU A 34 6.79 -3.30 5.03
C LEU A 34 5.51 -3.49 5.85
N LEU A 35 4.54 -4.23 5.33
CA LEU A 35 3.29 -4.49 6.05
C LEU A 35 3.57 -5.22 7.37
N SER A 36 4.49 -6.18 7.36
CA SER A 36 4.88 -6.90 8.58
C SER A 36 5.46 -5.93 9.63
N GLU A 37 6.35 -5.03 9.21
CA GLU A 37 6.92 -4.03 10.12
C GLU A 37 5.89 -3.01 10.58
N LEU A 38 4.80 -2.83 9.85
CA LEU A 38 3.70 -1.94 10.23
C LEU A 38 2.66 -2.64 11.13
N GLY A 39 2.92 -3.87 11.54
CA GLY A 39 2.09 -4.59 12.51
C GLY A 39 1.07 -5.54 11.92
N TRP A 40 1.01 -5.66 10.60
CA TRP A 40 0.08 -6.58 9.96
C TRP A 40 0.60 -8.02 10.03
N GLN A 41 -0.32 -8.96 10.24
CA GLN A 41 0.01 -10.40 10.30
C GLN A 41 0.00 -10.97 8.88
N ILE A 42 1.15 -10.93 8.23
CA ILE A 42 1.24 -11.25 6.79
C ILE A 42 0.94 -12.72 6.45
N PHE A 43 1.00 -13.61 7.44
CA PHE A 43 0.65 -15.01 7.24
C PHE A 43 -0.81 -15.33 7.57
N ASP A 44 -1.56 -14.36 8.07
CA ASP A 44 -3.00 -14.50 8.31
C ASP A 44 -3.75 -14.02 7.07
N THR A 45 -4.25 -14.97 6.28
CA THR A 45 -4.92 -14.65 5.02
C THR A 45 -6.29 -13.99 5.21
N GLU A 46 -6.82 -14.00 6.42
CA GLU A 46 -8.05 -13.25 6.73
C GLU A 46 -7.76 -11.78 7.02
N GLU A 47 -6.57 -11.48 7.53
CA GLU A 47 -6.16 -10.09 7.80
C GLU A 47 -5.56 -9.44 6.55
N ILE A 48 -4.67 -10.14 5.85
CA ILE A 48 -4.14 -9.70 4.56
C ILE A 48 -4.62 -10.70 3.53
N ARG A 49 -5.72 -10.37 2.87
CA ARG A 49 -6.33 -11.25 1.90
C ARG A 49 -5.75 -11.02 0.51
N PRO A 50 -4.95 -11.96 0.00
CA PRO A 50 -4.37 -11.80 -1.33
C PRO A 50 -5.42 -12.04 -2.40
N GLU A 51 -5.26 -11.38 -3.54
CA GLU A 51 -6.11 -11.58 -4.71
C GLU A 51 -7.59 -11.47 -4.37
N TYR A 52 -7.95 -10.44 -3.59
CA TYR A 52 -9.33 -10.24 -3.17
C TYR A 52 -10.18 -9.82 -4.35
N SER A 53 -11.25 -10.56 -4.61
CA SER A 53 -12.11 -10.28 -5.75
C SER A 53 -13.57 -10.23 -5.34
N VAL A 54 -14.31 -9.34 -6.04
CA VAL A 54 -15.77 -9.26 -5.96
C VAL A 54 -16.24 -9.15 -7.39
N PHE A 55 -17.14 -10.07 -7.80
CA PHE A 55 -17.56 -10.23 -9.19
C PHE A 55 -16.35 -10.51 -10.08
N ASN A 56 -16.09 -9.67 -11.08
CA ASN A 56 -14.98 -9.86 -12.02
C ASN A 56 -13.82 -8.90 -11.78
N LYS A 57 -13.80 -8.20 -10.66
CA LYS A 57 -12.74 -7.25 -10.30
C LYS A 57 -11.88 -7.82 -9.19
N ARG A 58 -10.61 -7.45 -9.18
CA ARG A 58 -9.64 -7.99 -8.22
C ARG A 58 -8.63 -6.92 -7.83
N VAL A 59 -8.23 -6.93 -6.56
CA VAL A 59 -7.14 -6.13 -6.03
C VAL A 59 -6.09 -7.06 -5.42
N ASP A 60 -4.83 -6.68 -5.45
CA ASP A 60 -3.75 -7.55 -5.00
C ASP A 60 -3.88 -7.92 -3.53
N TYR A 61 -4.21 -6.96 -2.66
CA TYR A 61 -4.42 -7.23 -1.23
C TYR A 61 -5.58 -6.41 -0.69
N ALA A 62 -6.39 -7.05 0.13
CA ALA A 62 -7.33 -6.36 1.02
C ALA A 62 -6.79 -6.49 2.45
N LEU A 63 -6.54 -5.36 3.10
CA LEU A 63 -6.14 -5.33 4.50
C LEU A 63 -7.40 -5.20 5.35
N ARG A 64 -7.61 -6.14 6.27
CA ARG A 64 -8.88 -6.31 6.96
C ARG A 64 -8.70 -6.31 8.47
N ILE A 65 -9.65 -5.72 9.15
CA ILE A 65 -9.71 -5.77 10.62
C ILE A 65 -11.10 -6.23 10.99
N ASN A 66 -11.19 -7.31 11.75
CA ASN A 66 -12.47 -7.94 12.13
C ASN A 66 -13.34 -8.24 10.91
N ASN A 67 -12.70 -8.75 9.85
CA ASN A 67 -13.35 -9.11 8.58
C ASN A 67 -13.96 -7.94 7.83
N ILE A 68 -13.56 -6.70 8.15
CA ILE A 68 -13.98 -5.50 7.43
C ILE A 68 -12.82 -5.02 6.58
N ASN A 69 -13.07 -4.81 5.30
CA ASN A 69 -12.07 -4.27 4.37
C ASN A 69 -11.75 -2.81 4.73
N LYS A 70 -10.54 -2.56 5.18
CA LYS A 70 -10.07 -1.22 5.57
C LYS A 70 -9.24 -0.56 4.49
N VAL A 71 -8.40 -1.35 3.82
CA VAL A 71 -7.46 -0.85 2.81
C VAL A 71 -7.46 -1.78 1.62
N PHE A 72 -7.53 -1.23 0.42
CA PHE A 72 -7.20 -1.96 -0.80
C PHE A 72 -5.83 -1.51 -1.28
N LEU A 73 -5.01 -2.48 -1.65
CA LEU A 73 -3.64 -2.23 -2.05
C LEU A 73 -3.35 -2.93 -3.38
N GLU A 74 -2.94 -2.13 -4.36
CA GLU A 74 -2.58 -2.64 -5.69
C GLU A 74 -1.10 -2.43 -5.94
N VAL A 75 -0.42 -3.47 -6.42
CA VAL A 75 1.03 -3.48 -6.58
C VAL A 75 1.39 -3.64 -8.04
N LYS A 76 2.32 -2.79 -8.49
CA LYS A 76 2.92 -2.89 -9.82
C LYS A 76 4.43 -3.07 -9.66
N LYS A 77 5.11 -3.50 -10.72
CA LYS A 77 6.56 -3.63 -10.66
C LYS A 77 7.22 -2.26 -10.58
N VAL A 78 8.45 -2.22 -10.07
CA VAL A 78 9.15 -0.96 -9.78
C VAL A 78 9.28 -0.05 -10.99
N THR A 79 9.47 -0.61 -12.18
CA THR A 79 9.66 0.16 -13.40
C THR A 79 8.36 0.62 -14.06
N GLU A 80 7.20 0.21 -13.55
CA GLU A 80 5.93 0.56 -14.15
C GLU A 80 5.44 1.91 -13.69
N ASP A 81 4.89 2.68 -14.63
CA ASP A 81 4.22 3.94 -14.34
C ASP A 81 2.86 3.63 -13.69
N ILE A 82 2.74 3.90 -12.40
CA ILE A 82 1.55 3.54 -11.64
C ILE A 82 0.35 4.46 -11.92
N GLU A 83 0.58 5.62 -12.51
CA GLU A 83 -0.50 6.56 -12.80
C GLU A 83 -1.61 5.94 -13.67
N ARG A 84 -1.26 5.02 -14.54
CA ARG A 84 -2.21 4.37 -15.43
C ARG A 84 -3.26 3.52 -14.71
N HIS A 85 -3.02 3.17 -13.45
CA HIS A 85 -3.85 2.21 -12.73
C HIS A 85 -4.74 2.85 -11.66
N GLN A 86 -4.73 4.17 -11.57
CA GLN A 86 -5.46 4.90 -10.52
C GLN A 86 -6.97 4.73 -10.61
N ASN A 87 -7.53 4.89 -11.81
CA ASN A 87 -8.98 4.88 -11.97
C ASN A 87 -9.61 3.56 -11.57
N GLN A 88 -9.00 2.46 -11.98
CA GLN A 88 -9.52 1.12 -11.67
C GLN A 88 -9.54 0.87 -10.16
N LEU A 89 -8.44 1.19 -9.49
CA LEU A 89 -8.34 1.01 -8.04
C LEU A 89 -9.36 1.88 -7.30
N LEU A 90 -9.50 3.14 -7.70
CA LEU A 90 -10.43 4.05 -7.06
C LEU A 90 -11.89 3.64 -7.27
N ASP A 91 -12.25 3.26 -8.50
CA ASP A 91 -13.61 2.82 -8.80
C ASP A 91 -13.99 1.58 -7.98
N TYR A 92 -13.09 0.61 -7.94
CA TYR A 92 -13.33 -0.61 -7.18
C TYR A 92 -13.42 -0.33 -5.69
N SER A 93 -12.49 0.48 -5.16
CA SER A 93 -12.48 0.85 -3.74
C SER A 93 -13.74 1.62 -3.34
N PHE A 94 -14.20 2.52 -4.21
CA PHE A 94 -15.43 3.27 -3.97
C PHE A 94 -16.64 2.33 -3.93
N GLN A 95 -16.75 1.42 -4.89
CA GLN A 95 -17.87 0.47 -4.96
C GLN A 95 -17.94 -0.41 -3.70
N GLU A 96 -16.78 -0.79 -3.17
CA GLU A 96 -16.70 -1.66 -2.00
C GLU A 96 -16.75 -0.90 -0.68
N GLY A 97 -16.80 0.43 -0.71
CA GLY A 97 -16.89 1.24 0.50
C GLY A 97 -15.60 1.28 1.31
N VAL A 98 -14.46 1.11 0.66
CA VAL A 98 -13.17 1.08 1.34
C VAL A 98 -12.65 2.51 1.52
N LYS A 99 -12.20 2.83 2.75
CA LYS A 99 -11.81 4.20 3.09
C LYS A 99 -10.43 4.60 2.63
N LEU A 100 -9.52 3.64 2.45
CA LEU A 100 -8.14 3.92 2.05
C LEU A 100 -7.75 2.99 0.91
N ALA A 101 -7.23 3.57 -0.16
CA ALA A 101 -6.68 2.81 -1.28
C ALA A 101 -5.21 3.19 -1.46
N VAL A 102 -4.36 2.21 -1.71
CA VAL A 102 -2.93 2.40 -1.87
C VAL A 102 -2.50 1.80 -3.20
N LEU A 103 -1.85 2.60 -4.02
CA LEU A 103 -1.25 2.17 -5.27
C LEU A 103 0.26 2.30 -5.13
N THR A 104 0.99 1.22 -5.39
CA THR A 104 2.44 1.23 -5.18
C THR A 104 3.18 0.38 -6.20
N ASN A 105 4.42 0.76 -6.48
CA ASN A 105 5.39 -0.07 -7.20
C ASN A 105 6.57 -0.48 -6.30
N GLY A 106 6.40 -0.33 -4.99
CA GLY A 106 7.44 -0.64 -4.01
C GLY A 106 8.29 0.57 -3.63
N VAL A 107 8.50 1.50 -4.53
CA VAL A 107 9.28 2.74 -4.30
C VAL A 107 8.34 3.93 -4.14
N SER A 108 7.38 4.06 -5.04
CA SER A 108 6.35 5.10 -4.95
C SER A 108 5.11 4.50 -4.31
N TRP A 109 4.54 5.22 -3.37
CA TRP A 109 3.34 4.82 -2.63
C TRP A 109 2.36 5.98 -2.66
N TRP A 110 1.23 5.80 -3.36
CA TRP A 110 0.20 6.80 -3.48
C TRP A 110 -1.03 6.39 -2.67
N PHE A 111 -1.50 7.30 -1.81
CA PHE A 111 -2.60 7.09 -0.88
C PHE A 111 -3.81 7.90 -1.31
N TYR A 112 -4.97 7.23 -1.38
CA TYR A 112 -6.22 7.82 -1.83
C TYR A 112 -7.31 7.65 -0.79
N LEU A 113 -8.24 8.60 -0.78
CA LEU A 113 -9.48 8.50 0.01
C LEU A 113 -10.63 8.27 -0.96
N PRO A 114 -10.96 7.02 -1.30
CA PRO A 114 -11.90 6.71 -2.38
C PRO A 114 -13.31 7.23 -2.15
N LEU A 115 -13.73 7.39 -0.89
CA LEU A 115 -15.08 7.83 -0.55
C LEU A 115 -15.24 9.34 -0.57
N ASN A 116 -14.15 10.09 -0.72
CA ASN A 116 -14.21 11.54 -0.88
C ASN A 116 -14.72 11.91 -2.28
N GLU A 117 -15.30 13.09 -2.40
CA GLU A 117 -15.80 13.60 -3.67
C GLU A 117 -14.65 14.09 -4.56
N GLY A 118 -14.90 14.06 -5.87
CA GLY A 118 -14.01 14.65 -6.85
C GLY A 118 -13.31 13.64 -7.75
N SER A 119 -12.40 14.13 -8.56
CA SER A 119 -11.58 13.33 -9.46
C SER A 119 -10.59 12.48 -8.65
N TRP A 120 -9.92 11.53 -9.31
CA TRP A 120 -8.87 10.77 -8.65
C TRP A 120 -7.74 11.67 -8.13
N GLU A 121 -7.43 12.75 -8.84
CA GLU A 121 -6.42 13.72 -8.39
C GLU A 121 -6.82 14.36 -7.06
N GLN A 122 -8.08 14.72 -6.92
CA GLN A 122 -8.62 15.33 -5.69
C GLN A 122 -8.73 14.34 -4.54
N ARG A 123 -8.87 13.06 -4.85
CA ARG A 123 -8.96 12.00 -3.83
C ARG A 123 -7.61 11.47 -3.39
N LYS A 124 -6.53 11.78 -4.12
CA LYS A 124 -5.15 11.46 -3.72
C LYS A 124 -4.72 12.46 -2.67
N TYR A 125 -4.45 11.97 -1.45
CA TYR A 125 -4.14 12.89 -0.37
C TYR A 125 -2.68 12.84 0.07
N PHE A 126 -1.93 11.81 -0.30
CA PHE A 126 -0.51 11.76 0.02
C PHE A 126 0.25 10.85 -0.92
N ALA A 127 1.54 11.18 -1.11
CA ALA A 127 2.45 10.36 -1.90
C ALA A 127 3.78 10.24 -1.17
N ILE A 128 4.30 9.02 -1.11
CA ILE A 128 5.61 8.71 -0.54
C ILE A 128 6.53 8.23 -1.65
N ASP A 129 7.75 8.74 -1.69
CA ASP A 129 8.82 8.25 -2.56
C ASP A 129 9.97 7.76 -1.67
N ILE A 130 10.12 6.45 -1.56
CA ILE A 130 11.14 5.84 -0.71
C ILE A 130 12.55 6.21 -1.15
N ALA A 131 12.75 6.42 -2.46
CA ALA A 131 14.07 6.68 -3.00
C ALA A 131 14.64 8.06 -2.67
N GLN A 132 13.78 9.06 -2.42
CA GLN A 132 14.21 10.45 -2.36
C GLN A 132 13.87 11.18 -1.07
N GLN A 133 12.84 10.77 -0.35
CA GLN A 133 12.39 11.50 0.84
C GLN A 133 13.20 11.09 2.08
N ASP A 134 13.20 11.95 3.09
CA ASP A 134 13.92 11.68 4.33
C ASP A 134 13.46 10.35 4.96
N PRO A 135 14.38 9.43 5.29
CA PRO A 135 13.99 8.11 5.81
C PRO A 135 13.22 8.16 7.12
N GLU A 136 13.56 9.06 8.03
CA GLU A 136 12.86 9.19 9.30
C GLU A 136 11.43 9.68 9.12
N ASP A 137 11.26 10.74 8.33
CA ASP A 137 9.91 11.26 8.02
C ASP A 137 9.09 10.23 7.26
N THR A 138 9.70 9.54 6.32
CA THR A 138 9.03 8.50 5.54
C THR A 138 8.53 7.37 6.44
N ALA A 139 9.35 6.93 7.38
CA ALA A 139 8.95 5.89 8.33
C ALA A 139 7.74 6.34 9.15
N LYS A 140 7.75 7.57 9.63
CA LYS A 140 6.61 8.11 10.40
C LYS A 140 5.35 8.20 9.57
N ARG A 141 5.47 8.60 8.30
CA ARG A 141 4.30 8.68 7.40
C ARG A 141 3.69 7.31 7.15
N PHE A 142 4.52 6.29 6.92
CA PHE A 142 4.01 4.93 6.78
C PHE A 142 3.26 4.49 8.03
N ILE A 143 3.78 4.78 9.21
CA ILE A 143 3.11 4.43 10.47
C ILE A 143 1.79 5.16 10.59
N ASP A 144 1.78 6.46 10.32
CA ASP A 144 0.57 7.29 10.45
C ASP A 144 -0.53 6.82 9.52
N PHE A 145 -0.19 6.47 8.27
CA PHE A 145 -1.19 6.19 7.26
C PHE A 145 -1.52 4.70 7.11
N LEU A 146 -0.58 3.80 7.44
CA LEU A 146 -0.74 2.40 7.06
C LEU A 146 -0.44 1.40 8.17
N SER A 147 -0.04 1.83 9.37
CA SER A 147 0.16 0.86 10.44
C SER A 147 -1.19 0.22 10.81
N ARG A 148 -1.14 -1.05 11.23
CA ARG A 148 -2.35 -1.76 11.61
C ARG A 148 -3.12 -1.04 12.72
N ASP A 149 -2.41 -0.55 13.73
CA ASP A 149 -3.04 0.14 14.85
C ASP A 149 -3.75 1.41 14.42
N ASN A 150 -3.12 2.21 13.57
CA ASN A 150 -3.74 3.46 13.11
C ASN A 150 -4.90 3.21 12.15
N VAL A 151 -4.79 2.22 11.28
CA VAL A 151 -5.91 1.85 10.40
C VAL A 151 -7.09 1.34 11.23
N ALA A 152 -6.83 0.57 12.28
CA ALA A 152 -7.88 0.02 13.13
C ALA A 152 -8.64 1.13 13.88
N THR A 153 -7.97 2.20 14.29
CA THR A 153 -8.59 3.27 15.08
C THR A 153 -9.33 4.30 14.25
N GLU A 154 -9.07 4.40 12.98
CA GLU A 154 -9.73 5.38 12.10
C GLU A 154 -11.09 4.89 11.57
N GLY A 155 -11.65 3.95 12.21
CA GLY A 155 -13.01 3.45 12.03
C GLY A 155 -13.68 3.66 10.70
#